data_99b241e2fe102cb6673ee8a2d71bbe13
#
_entry.id   99b241e2fe102cb6673ee8a2d71bbe13
#
_cell.length_a   1.000
_cell.length_b   1.000
_cell.length_c   1.000
_cell.angle_alpha   90.00
_cell.angle_beta   90.00
_cell.angle_gamma   90.00
#
_symmetry.space_group_name_H-M   'P 1'
#
loop_
_entity.id
_entity.type
_entity.pdbx_description
1 polymer ?
#
loop_
_entity_poly.entity_id
_entity_poly.type
_entity_poly.pdbx_seq_one_letter_code
_entity_poly.pdbx_strand_id
1 'polypeptide(L)'
;MMTSLVACDSSFMIKSLYSFRIPGVDYDFSINTTHVAMLLVSLFILIVAIIARVKINKANASDTPGMFQNIIELVIEMLGSMVDGIMGKNANRFVNYITTLFVFIIISNISGLFGLRPPTADYGVTLALGLITFVLVQFNGIKKNHVGHFTALFQPIWFLFPINLIGEFAVPLSLSLRLFGNVMSGTVLMGLIYDLLGPYTVAYPALLHAYFDLFSGCIQAYVFSMLT
;
A
#
# COMPACT_ATOMS: atom_id res chain seq x y z
N MET A 1 -34.13 23.71 -22.64
CA MET A 1 -33.06 23.59 -23.61
C MET A 1 -31.75 23.91 -22.89
N MET A 2 -30.95 22.87 -22.66
CA MET A 2 -29.54 22.82 -22.29
C MET A 2 -29.05 23.60 -21.08
N THR A 3 -28.91 22.90 -20.01
CA THR A 3 -27.71 22.96 -19.17
C THR A 3 -27.39 21.54 -18.69
N SER A 4 -26.84 20.74 -19.57
CA SER A 4 -26.02 19.61 -19.17
C SER A 4 -24.67 20.20 -18.71
N LEU A 5 -24.67 20.90 -17.60
CA LEU A 5 -23.49 21.16 -16.82
C LEU A 5 -22.94 19.78 -16.43
N VAL A 6 -21.73 19.55 -16.86
CA VAL A 6 -20.85 18.47 -16.47
C VAL A 6 -21.03 18.25 -14.96
N ALA A 7 -21.95 17.38 -14.60
CA ALA A 7 -21.95 16.78 -13.29
C ALA A 7 -20.62 16.03 -13.26
N CYS A 8 -19.65 16.57 -12.56
CA CYS A 8 -18.47 15.85 -12.14
C CYS A 8 -19.02 14.72 -11.28
N ASP A 9 -19.22 13.59 -11.93
CA ASP A 9 -19.80 12.39 -11.32
C ASP A 9 -18.76 11.90 -10.32
N SER A 10 -18.77 12.47 -9.13
CA SER A 10 -18.01 12.07 -7.96
C SER A 10 -18.57 10.73 -7.45
N SER A 11 -18.69 9.78 -8.38
CA SER A 11 -19.09 8.43 -8.05
C SER A 11 -17.94 7.77 -7.31
N PHE A 12 -17.97 7.83 -5.98
CA PHE A 12 -17.16 7.02 -5.07
C PHE A 12 -17.35 5.50 -5.33
N MET A 13 -18.31 5.16 -6.16
CA MET A 13 -18.65 3.80 -6.54
C MET A 13 -17.58 3.20 -7.45
N ILE A 14 -17.22 1.99 -7.14
CA ILE A 14 -16.34 1.17 -7.97
C ILE A 14 -17.04 0.94 -9.31
N LYS A 15 -16.52 1.53 -10.41
CA LYS A 15 -17.07 1.28 -11.74
C LYS A 15 -16.60 -0.09 -12.21
N SER A 16 -17.53 -1.00 -12.44
CA SER A 16 -17.26 -2.27 -13.12
C SER A 16 -17.04 -2.00 -14.61
N LEU A 17 -15.86 -2.33 -15.12
CA LEU A 17 -15.54 -2.21 -16.55
C LEU A 17 -16.09 -3.38 -17.35
N TYR A 18 -16.07 -4.57 -16.79
CA TYR A 18 -16.55 -5.78 -17.41
C TYR A 18 -17.04 -6.78 -16.36
N SER A 19 -18.26 -7.27 -16.53
CA SER A 19 -18.81 -8.32 -15.67
C SER A 19 -18.81 -9.64 -16.43
N PHE A 20 -18.19 -10.65 -15.85
CA PHE A 20 -18.11 -12.00 -16.39
C PHE A 20 -18.82 -12.98 -15.44
N ARG A 21 -19.81 -13.72 -15.97
CA ARG A 21 -20.53 -14.73 -15.21
C ARG A 21 -20.00 -16.11 -15.58
N ILE A 22 -19.47 -16.82 -14.59
CA ILE A 22 -19.03 -18.20 -14.76
C ILE A 22 -20.26 -19.10 -14.59
N PRO A 23 -20.63 -19.92 -15.58
CA PRO A 23 -21.74 -20.87 -15.44
C PRO A 23 -21.42 -21.86 -14.31
N GLY A 24 -22.23 -21.82 -13.24
CA GLY A 24 -22.09 -22.68 -12.05
C GLY A 24 -21.66 -21.98 -10.76
N VAL A 25 -21.43 -20.67 -10.77
CA VAL A 25 -21.12 -19.87 -9.57
C VAL A 25 -22.08 -18.68 -9.56
N ASP A 26 -22.82 -18.50 -8.46
CA ASP A 26 -23.81 -17.41 -8.30
C ASP A 26 -23.18 -16.02 -8.04
N TYR A 27 -21.88 -15.85 -8.32
CA TYR A 27 -21.18 -14.59 -8.18
C TYR A 27 -20.77 -14.03 -9.54
N ASP A 28 -21.13 -12.77 -9.79
CA ASP A 28 -20.67 -12.04 -10.95
C ASP A 28 -19.25 -11.51 -10.68
N PHE A 29 -18.26 -12.06 -11.39
CA PHE A 29 -16.90 -11.54 -11.38
C PHE A 29 -16.86 -10.25 -12.19
N SER A 30 -16.59 -9.13 -11.55
CA SER A 30 -16.43 -7.84 -12.20
C SER A 30 -14.97 -7.39 -12.18
N ILE A 31 -14.44 -7.06 -13.36
CA ILE A 31 -13.16 -6.36 -13.45
C ILE A 31 -13.46 -4.88 -13.18
N ASN A 32 -12.96 -4.41 -12.04
CA ASN A 32 -13.15 -3.04 -11.58
C ASN A 32 -11.96 -2.16 -12.01
N THR A 33 -12.17 -0.86 -12.03
CA THR A 33 -11.11 0.13 -12.27
C THR A 33 -9.92 -0.07 -11.33
N THR A 34 -10.16 -0.54 -10.10
CA THR A 34 -9.12 -0.85 -9.11
C THR A 34 -8.16 -1.94 -9.59
N HIS A 35 -8.68 -3.00 -10.23
CA HIS A 35 -7.83 -4.09 -10.74
C HIS A 35 -6.90 -3.61 -11.86
N VAL A 36 -7.40 -2.73 -12.73
CA VAL A 36 -6.60 -2.14 -13.81
C VAL A 36 -5.52 -1.23 -13.22
N ALA A 37 -5.87 -0.39 -12.24
CA ALA A 37 -4.91 0.47 -11.56
C ALA A 37 -3.83 -0.35 -10.83
N MET A 38 -4.22 -1.43 -10.14
CA MET A 38 -3.29 -2.35 -9.47
C MET A 38 -2.31 -2.99 -10.46
N LEU A 39 -2.82 -3.42 -11.62
CA LEU A 39 -1.99 -4.01 -12.68
C LEU A 39 -1.00 -2.98 -13.25
N LEU A 40 -1.48 -1.76 -13.53
CA LEU A 40 -0.63 -0.67 -14.04
C LEU A 40 0.48 -0.30 -13.04
N VAL A 41 0.14 -0.14 -11.76
CA VAL A 41 1.12 0.15 -10.70
C VAL A 41 2.14 -0.98 -10.58
N SER A 42 1.69 -2.23 -10.56
CA SER A 42 2.57 -3.39 -10.46
C SER A 42 3.51 -3.50 -11.66
N LEU A 43 2.98 -3.28 -12.86
CA LEU A 43 3.77 -3.29 -14.10
C LEU A 43 4.81 -2.16 -14.10
N PHE A 44 4.43 -0.96 -13.66
CA PHE A 44 5.35 0.17 -13.54
C PHE A 44 6.50 -0.14 -12.59
N ILE A 45 6.22 -0.68 -11.40
CA ILE A 45 7.24 -1.06 -10.42
C ILE A 45 8.17 -2.12 -11.02
N LEU A 46 7.62 -3.11 -11.71
CA LEU A 46 8.39 -4.18 -12.34
C LEU A 46 9.32 -3.64 -13.43
N ILE A 47 8.84 -2.73 -14.27
CA ILE A 47 9.66 -2.08 -15.31
C ILE A 47 10.81 -1.29 -14.67
N VAL A 48 10.51 -0.47 -13.64
CA VAL A 48 11.53 0.30 -12.93
C VAL A 48 12.57 -0.63 -12.29
N ALA A 49 12.15 -1.71 -11.67
CA ALA A 49 13.04 -2.71 -11.06
C ALA A 49 13.94 -3.40 -12.08
N ILE A 50 13.41 -3.74 -13.26
CA ILE A 50 14.21 -4.32 -14.36
C ILE A 50 15.25 -3.32 -14.88
N ILE A 51 14.84 -2.06 -15.11
CA ILE A 51 15.74 -1.00 -15.57
C ILE A 51 16.85 -0.76 -14.53
N ALA A 52 16.49 -0.69 -13.25
CA ALA A 52 17.44 -0.55 -12.15
C ALA A 52 18.46 -1.70 -12.15
N ARG A 53 17.98 -2.93 -12.21
CA ARG A 53 18.85 -4.13 -12.24
C ARG A 53 19.81 -4.10 -13.43
N VAL A 54 19.32 -3.77 -14.62
CA VAL A 54 20.18 -3.71 -15.83
C VAL A 54 21.23 -2.61 -15.72
N LYS A 55 20.88 -1.44 -15.18
CA LYS A 55 21.82 -0.33 -15.00
C LYS A 55 22.87 -0.65 -13.92
N ILE A 56 22.45 -1.17 -12.79
CA ILE A 56 23.36 -1.52 -11.69
C ILE A 56 24.33 -2.63 -12.11
N ASN A 57 23.87 -3.65 -12.85
CA ASN A 57 24.75 -4.72 -13.33
C ASN A 57 25.77 -4.26 -14.40
N LYS A 58 25.51 -3.15 -15.09
CA LYS A 58 26.43 -2.57 -16.09
C LYS A 58 27.36 -1.50 -15.50
N ALA A 59 27.11 -1.05 -14.28
CA ALA A 59 27.92 -0.04 -13.62
C ALA A 59 29.25 -0.65 -13.16
N ASN A 60 30.36 -0.02 -13.52
CA ASN A 60 31.68 -0.36 -13.00
C ASN A 60 31.90 0.37 -11.67
N ALA A 61 32.63 -0.27 -10.75
CA ALA A 61 32.91 0.31 -9.42
C ALA A 61 33.70 1.63 -9.46
N SER A 62 34.30 1.96 -10.60
CA SER A 62 35.09 3.20 -10.81
C SER A 62 34.26 4.36 -11.40
N ASP A 63 33.05 4.10 -11.90
CA ASP A 63 32.25 5.12 -12.55
C ASP A 63 31.36 5.89 -11.54
N THR A 64 31.22 7.20 -11.74
CA THR A 64 30.30 7.98 -10.92
C THR A 64 28.85 7.57 -11.21
N PRO A 65 28.07 7.19 -10.19
CA PRO A 65 26.70 6.73 -10.39
C PRO A 65 25.83 7.82 -11.02
N GLY A 66 25.05 7.46 -12.02
CA GLY A 66 24.09 8.39 -12.63
C GLY A 66 22.98 8.77 -11.64
N MET A 67 22.33 9.93 -11.84
CA MET A 67 21.28 10.45 -10.93
C MET A 67 20.17 9.43 -10.63
N PHE A 68 19.75 8.67 -11.62
CA PHE A 68 18.72 7.61 -11.45
C PHE A 68 19.21 6.48 -10.54
N GLN A 69 20.45 6.03 -10.71
CA GLN A 69 21.06 4.99 -9.88
C GLN A 69 21.20 5.49 -8.44
N ASN A 70 21.68 6.72 -8.25
CA ASN A 70 21.85 7.33 -6.94
C ASN A 70 20.53 7.43 -6.17
N ILE A 71 19.42 7.80 -6.84
CA ILE A 71 18.10 7.86 -6.21
C ILE A 71 17.64 6.46 -5.75
N ILE A 72 17.82 5.44 -6.59
CA ILE A 72 17.43 4.07 -6.23
C ILE A 72 18.29 3.54 -5.09
N GLU A 73 19.59 3.72 -5.14
CA GLU A 73 20.52 3.32 -4.08
C GLU A 73 20.18 4.03 -2.76
N LEU A 74 19.91 5.35 -2.81
CA LEU A 74 19.49 6.11 -1.63
C LEU A 74 18.21 5.54 -0.99
N VAL A 75 17.21 5.20 -1.80
CA VAL A 75 15.95 4.62 -1.28
C VAL A 75 16.20 3.25 -0.65
N ILE A 76 16.98 2.41 -1.32
CA ILE A 76 17.29 1.06 -0.81
C ILE A 76 18.12 1.15 0.48
N GLU A 77 19.11 2.03 0.53
CA GLU A 77 19.96 2.23 1.70
C GLU A 77 19.17 2.81 2.88
N MET A 78 18.31 3.80 2.63
CA MET A 78 17.43 4.37 3.66
C MET A 78 16.49 3.31 4.24
N LEU A 79 15.85 2.51 3.40
CA LEU A 79 14.95 1.44 3.85
C LEU A 79 15.73 0.29 4.50
N GLY A 80 16.90 -0.06 3.98
CA GLY A 80 17.79 -1.06 4.56
C GLY A 80 18.23 -0.65 5.97
N SER A 81 18.71 0.57 6.15
CA SER A 81 19.13 1.08 7.47
C SER A 81 17.96 1.13 8.47
N MET A 82 16.75 1.46 7.99
CA MET A 82 15.55 1.44 8.81
C MET A 82 15.22 0.02 9.30
N VAL A 83 15.26 -0.96 8.41
CA VAL A 83 14.97 -2.36 8.74
C VAL A 83 16.08 -2.95 9.62
N ASP A 84 17.35 -2.63 9.34
CA ASP A 84 18.51 -3.05 10.15
C ASP A 84 18.42 -2.51 11.59
N GLY A 85 17.96 -1.27 11.75
CA GLY A 85 17.77 -0.66 13.06
C GLY A 85 16.72 -1.36 13.92
N ILE A 86 15.71 -2.01 13.29
CA ILE A 86 14.61 -2.68 14.00
C ILE A 86 14.87 -4.17 14.18
N MET A 87 15.30 -4.86 13.11
CA MET A 87 15.41 -6.32 13.06
C MET A 87 16.82 -6.85 13.37
N GLY A 88 17.83 -5.99 13.34
CA GLY A 88 19.23 -6.36 13.61
C GLY A 88 19.72 -7.43 12.63
N LYS A 89 20.38 -8.49 13.15
CA LYS A 89 21.04 -9.53 12.33
C LYS A 89 20.16 -10.31 11.33
N ASN A 90 18.83 -10.22 11.48
CA ASN A 90 17.89 -10.94 10.60
C ASN A 90 17.31 -10.02 9.50
N ALA A 91 17.69 -8.76 9.44
CA ALA A 91 17.17 -7.74 8.54
C ALA A 91 17.28 -8.13 7.08
N ASN A 92 18.44 -8.62 6.63
CA ASN A 92 18.72 -8.95 5.23
C ASN A 92 17.69 -9.87 4.56
N ARG A 93 16.97 -10.67 5.35
CA ARG A 93 15.95 -11.57 4.82
C ARG A 93 14.64 -10.86 4.50
N PHE A 94 14.32 -9.81 5.25
CA PHE A 94 13.03 -9.11 5.16
C PHE A 94 13.13 -7.78 4.42
N VAL A 95 14.33 -7.22 4.25
CA VAL A 95 14.56 -5.93 3.56
C VAL A 95 13.87 -5.91 2.19
N ASN A 96 14.04 -6.96 1.39
CA ASN A 96 13.44 -7.01 0.04
C ASN A 96 11.91 -6.97 0.07
N TYR A 97 11.28 -7.68 1.02
CA TYR A 97 9.84 -7.68 1.17
C TYR A 97 9.33 -6.33 1.61
N ILE A 98 9.93 -5.78 2.67
CA ILE A 98 9.53 -4.49 3.25
C ILE A 98 9.73 -3.35 2.24
N THR A 99 10.86 -3.35 1.51
CA THR A 99 11.14 -2.38 0.45
C THR A 99 10.10 -2.45 -0.67
N THR A 100 9.78 -3.66 -1.13
CA THR A 100 8.77 -3.85 -2.18
C THR A 100 7.40 -3.34 -1.73
N LEU A 101 7.01 -3.66 -0.51
CA LEU A 101 5.74 -3.26 0.08
C LEU A 101 5.67 -1.74 0.26
N PHE A 102 6.74 -1.12 0.77
CA PHE A 102 6.86 0.33 0.93
C PHE A 102 6.73 1.06 -0.41
N VAL A 103 7.49 0.62 -1.41
CA VAL A 103 7.46 1.21 -2.77
C VAL A 103 6.08 1.03 -3.40
N PHE A 104 5.45 -0.14 -3.23
CA PHE A 104 4.10 -0.40 -3.74
C PHE A 104 3.07 0.55 -3.13
N ILE A 105 3.08 0.75 -1.81
CA ILE A 105 2.14 1.64 -1.13
C ILE A 105 2.36 3.09 -1.57
N ILE A 106 3.61 3.57 -1.64
CA ILE A 106 3.89 4.94 -2.08
C ILE A 106 3.43 5.16 -3.51
N ILE A 107 3.79 4.29 -4.45
CA ILE A 107 3.41 4.46 -5.86
C ILE A 107 1.90 4.35 -6.03
N SER A 108 1.24 3.46 -5.27
CA SER A 108 -0.22 3.37 -5.25
C SER A 108 -0.88 4.67 -4.77
N ASN A 109 -0.36 5.31 -3.74
CA ASN A 109 -0.88 6.58 -3.24
C ASN A 109 -0.62 7.73 -4.23
N ILE A 110 0.60 7.80 -4.79
CA ILE A 110 0.96 8.79 -5.81
C ILE A 110 0.10 8.64 -7.08
N SER A 111 -0.34 7.42 -7.42
CA SER A 111 -1.21 7.22 -8.59
C SER A 111 -2.52 7.99 -8.51
N GLY A 112 -2.98 8.34 -7.29
CA GLY A 112 -4.12 9.24 -7.07
C GLY A 112 -3.93 10.63 -7.65
N LEU A 113 -2.71 11.18 -7.59
CA LEU A 113 -2.36 12.49 -8.17
C LEU A 113 -2.53 12.53 -9.70
N PHE A 114 -2.40 11.39 -10.36
CA PHE A 114 -2.59 11.26 -11.81
C PHE A 114 -4.06 11.01 -12.21
N GLY A 115 -5.00 11.14 -11.27
CA GLY A 115 -6.41 10.90 -11.51
C GLY A 115 -6.78 9.42 -11.66
N LEU A 116 -5.84 8.51 -11.37
CA LEU A 116 -6.11 7.09 -11.27
C LEU A 116 -6.63 6.79 -9.86
N ARG A 117 -7.67 5.98 -9.76
CA ARG A 117 -8.13 5.54 -8.44
C ARG A 117 -7.03 4.71 -7.78
N PRO A 118 -6.50 5.13 -6.61
CA PRO A 118 -5.44 4.39 -5.96
C PRO A 118 -5.90 2.96 -5.64
N PRO A 119 -5.10 1.91 -5.92
CA PRO A 119 -5.42 0.54 -5.50
C PRO A 119 -5.67 0.42 -3.99
N THR A 120 -5.00 1.23 -3.20
CA THR A 120 -5.14 1.31 -1.73
C THR A 120 -6.47 1.93 -1.26
N ALA A 121 -7.25 2.53 -2.15
CA ALA A 121 -8.63 2.98 -1.89
C ALA A 121 -9.65 1.82 -1.90
N ASP A 122 -9.22 0.60 -2.19
CA ASP A 122 -10.04 -0.60 -2.11
C ASP A 122 -9.65 -1.41 -0.86
N TYR A 123 -10.64 -1.67 0.00
CA TYR A 123 -10.41 -2.43 1.23
C TYR A 123 -9.91 -3.86 0.95
N GLY A 124 -10.36 -4.49 -0.14
CA GLY A 124 -9.91 -5.82 -0.54
C GLY A 124 -8.40 -5.88 -0.77
N VAL A 125 -7.82 -4.87 -1.43
CA VAL A 125 -6.38 -4.79 -1.69
C VAL A 125 -5.60 -4.56 -0.40
N THR A 126 -6.04 -3.62 0.45
CA THR A 126 -5.35 -3.32 1.71
C THR A 126 -5.44 -4.47 2.71
N LEU A 127 -6.58 -5.16 2.74
CA LEU A 127 -6.77 -6.36 3.56
C LEU A 127 -5.87 -7.50 3.07
N ALA A 128 -5.76 -7.70 1.75
CA ALA A 128 -4.87 -8.72 1.18
C ALA A 128 -3.41 -8.46 1.56
N LEU A 129 -2.93 -7.21 1.50
CA LEU A 129 -1.60 -6.83 1.94
C LEU A 129 -1.40 -7.11 3.44
N GLY A 130 -2.37 -6.73 4.28
CA GLY A 130 -2.33 -7.00 5.71
C GLY A 130 -2.31 -8.50 6.04
N LEU A 131 -3.10 -9.31 5.32
CA LEU A 131 -3.14 -10.75 5.49
C LEU A 131 -1.84 -11.44 5.03
N ILE A 132 -1.27 -11.04 3.90
CA ILE A 132 0.03 -11.57 3.43
C ILE A 132 1.11 -11.29 4.46
N THR A 133 1.16 -10.06 4.98
CA THR A 133 2.08 -9.67 6.05
C THR A 133 1.87 -10.52 7.30
N PHE A 134 0.63 -10.68 7.73
CA PHE A 134 0.29 -11.50 8.89
C PHE A 134 0.75 -12.96 8.73
N VAL A 135 0.46 -13.58 7.59
CA VAL A 135 0.90 -14.95 7.30
C VAL A 135 2.41 -15.07 7.34
N LEU A 136 3.15 -14.08 6.78
CA LEU A 136 4.61 -14.06 6.82
C LEU A 136 5.15 -13.93 8.24
N VAL A 137 4.56 -13.05 9.06
CA VAL A 137 4.96 -12.87 10.47
C VAL A 137 4.70 -14.15 11.26
N GLN A 138 3.52 -14.74 11.14
CA GLN A 138 3.16 -15.98 11.83
C GLN A 138 4.05 -17.15 11.40
N PHE A 139 4.26 -17.30 10.09
CA PHE A 139 5.11 -18.36 9.57
C PHE A 139 6.55 -18.26 10.10
N ASN A 140 7.12 -17.06 10.13
CA ASN A 140 8.45 -16.85 10.67
C ASN A 140 8.51 -17.01 12.20
N GLY A 141 7.47 -16.57 12.91
CA GLY A 141 7.32 -16.77 14.35
C GLY A 141 7.31 -18.26 14.73
N ILE A 142 6.53 -19.06 14.02
CA ILE A 142 6.44 -20.51 14.19
C ILE A 142 7.78 -21.18 13.85
N LYS A 143 8.42 -20.77 12.74
CA LYS A 143 9.70 -21.33 12.31
C LYS A 143 10.85 -21.07 13.28
N LYS A 144 10.83 -19.92 13.97
CA LYS A 144 11.88 -19.52 14.91
C LYS A 144 11.69 -20.15 16.30
N ASN A 145 10.46 -20.11 16.83
CA ASN A 145 10.16 -20.50 18.21
C ASN A 145 9.38 -21.83 18.33
N HIS A 146 8.99 -22.47 17.21
CA HIS A 146 8.18 -23.69 17.19
C HIS A 146 6.98 -23.61 18.16
N VAL A 147 6.95 -24.53 19.14
CA VAL A 147 5.87 -24.60 20.15
C VAL A 147 5.87 -23.37 21.07
N GLY A 148 7.01 -22.71 21.27
CA GLY A 148 7.13 -21.51 22.12
C GLY A 148 6.32 -20.32 21.62
N HIS A 149 6.03 -20.23 20.31
CA HIS A 149 5.17 -19.19 19.76
C HIS A 149 3.72 -19.32 20.24
N PHE A 150 3.20 -20.55 20.26
CA PHE A 150 1.85 -20.81 20.77
C PHE A 150 1.78 -20.73 22.31
N THR A 151 2.82 -21.14 23.02
CA THR A 151 2.85 -21.02 24.47
C THR A 151 2.96 -19.57 24.93
N ALA A 152 3.54 -18.68 24.15
CA ALA A 152 3.56 -17.25 24.42
C ALA A 152 2.14 -16.63 24.47
N LEU A 153 1.18 -17.18 23.71
CA LEU A 153 -0.22 -16.74 23.75
C LEU A 153 -0.90 -17.04 25.10
N PHE A 154 -0.42 -18.05 25.83
CA PHE A 154 -0.94 -18.44 27.14
C PHE A 154 -0.24 -17.74 28.31
N GLN A 155 0.81 -16.98 28.04
CA GLN A 155 1.54 -16.23 29.07
C GLN A 155 0.96 -14.80 29.22
N PRO A 156 0.96 -14.20 30.42
CA PRO A 156 1.40 -14.76 31.72
C PRO A 156 0.33 -15.63 32.42
N ILE A 157 -0.93 -15.54 32.03
CA ILE A 157 -2.05 -16.26 32.65
C ILE A 157 -2.93 -16.88 31.57
N TRP A 158 -3.31 -18.14 31.72
CA TRP A 158 -4.14 -18.85 30.75
C TRP A 158 -5.47 -18.15 30.43
N PHE A 159 -6.03 -17.42 31.40
CA PHE A 159 -7.27 -16.64 31.20
C PHE A 159 -7.10 -15.50 30.15
N LEU A 160 -5.88 -15.05 29.86
CA LEU A 160 -5.59 -13.99 28.86
C LEU A 160 -5.49 -14.53 27.43
N PHE A 161 -5.51 -15.84 27.24
CA PHE A 161 -5.42 -16.45 25.91
C PHE A 161 -6.39 -15.86 24.89
N PRO A 162 -7.71 -15.70 25.15
CA PRO A 162 -8.62 -15.16 24.16
C PRO A 162 -8.30 -13.69 23.80
N ILE A 163 -7.82 -12.90 24.75
CA ILE A 163 -7.44 -11.50 24.53
C ILE A 163 -6.17 -11.42 23.67
N ASN A 164 -5.17 -12.23 23.96
CA ASN A 164 -3.94 -12.30 23.19
C ASN A 164 -4.19 -12.78 21.74
N LEU A 165 -5.07 -13.77 21.59
CA LEU A 165 -5.47 -14.28 20.28
C LEU A 165 -6.18 -13.21 19.44
N ILE A 166 -7.14 -12.49 20.04
CA ILE A 166 -7.82 -11.36 19.38
C ILE A 166 -6.80 -10.27 19.02
N GLY A 167 -5.83 -9.99 19.90
CA GLY A 167 -4.74 -9.04 19.65
C GLY A 167 -3.94 -9.38 18.38
N GLU A 168 -3.56 -10.64 18.18
CA GLU A 168 -2.84 -11.05 16.97
C GLU A 168 -3.64 -10.86 15.69
N PHE A 169 -4.94 -11.17 15.69
CA PHE A 169 -5.81 -10.90 14.53
C PHE A 169 -6.13 -9.42 14.35
N ALA A 170 -6.13 -8.65 15.41
CA ALA A 170 -6.38 -7.20 15.35
C ALA A 170 -5.26 -6.46 14.62
N VAL A 171 -4.01 -6.93 14.66
CA VAL A 171 -2.88 -6.27 14.00
C VAL A 171 -3.09 -6.13 12.49
N PRO A 172 -3.31 -7.21 11.69
CA PRO A 172 -3.51 -7.08 10.24
C PRO A 172 -4.76 -6.28 9.89
N LEU A 173 -5.82 -6.41 10.68
CA LEU A 173 -7.04 -5.61 10.50
C LEU A 173 -6.76 -4.12 10.73
N SER A 174 -6.06 -3.78 11.80
CA SER A 174 -5.69 -2.39 12.11
C SER A 174 -4.81 -1.78 11.02
N LEU A 175 -3.83 -2.54 10.51
CA LEU A 175 -2.95 -2.10 9.41
C LEU A 175 -3.75 -1.84 8.12
N SER A 176 -4.63 -2.77 7.75
CA SER A 176 -5.43 -2.65 6.53
C SER A 176 -6.45 -1.52 6.62
N LEU A 177 -7.16 -1.39 7.75
CA LEU A 177 -8.12 -0.32 7.98
C LEU A 177 -7.47 1.07 8.02
N ARG A 178 -6.28 1.16 8.60
CA ARG A 178 -5.52 2.42 8.65
C ARG A 178 -5.12 2.88 7.24
N LEU A 179 -4.59 1.96 6.41
CA LEU A 179 -4.19 2.26 5.05
C LEU A 179 -5.41 2.65 4.18
N PHE A 180 -6.47 1.84 4.23
CA PHE A 180 -7.73 2.12 3.54
C PHE A 180 -8.37 3.42 4.02
N GLY A 181 -8.49 3.62 5.34
CA GLY A 181 -9.15 4.77 5.93
C GLY A 181 -8.48 6.09 5.58
N ASN A 182 -7.15 6.13 5.56
CA ASN A 182 -6.40 7.31 5.16
C ASN A 182 -6.68 7.72 3.71
N VAL A 183 -6.59 6.76 2.78
CA VAL A 183 -6.81 7.03 1.35
C VAL A 183 -8.28 7.33 1.08
N MET A 184 -9.20 6.59 1.69
CA MET A 184 -10.64 6.80 1.50
C MET A 184 -11.11 8.14 2.08
N SER A 185 -10.63 8.51 3.27
CA SER A 185 -10.97 9.82 3.86
C SER A 185 -10.44 10.97 3.01
N GLY A 186 -9.24 10.85 2.46
CA GLY A 186 -8.66 11.82 1.53
C GLY A 186 -9.52 11.99 0.28
N THR A 187 -9.91 10.90 -0.37
CA THR A 187 -10.75 10.94 -1.58
C THR A 187 -12.15 11.52 -1.32
N VAL A 188 -12.79 11.15 -0.20
CA VAL A 188 -14.11 11.69 0.18
C VAL A 188 -14.02 13.18 0.49
N LEU A 189 -13.02 13.59 1.26
CA LEU A 189 -12.84 14.99 1.63
C LEU A 189 -12.54 15.86 0.41
N MET A 190 -11.73 15.38 -0.51
CA MET A 190 -11.46 16.07 -1.77
C MET A 190 -12.72 16.21 -2.61
N GLY A 191 -13.53 15.15 -2.75
CA GLY A 191 -14.81 15.21 -3.44
C GLY A 191 -15.75 16.27 -2.87
N LEU A 192 -15.90 16.31 -1.54
CA LEU A 192 -16.71 17.34 -0.88
C LEU A 192 -16.20 18.77 -1.12
N ILE A 193 -14.87 18.95 -1.13
CA ILE A 193 -14.26 20.27 -1.39
C ILE A 193 -14.52 20.70 -2.83
N TYR A 194 -14.43 19.79 -3.80
CA TYR A 194 -14.76 20.08 -5.19
C TYR A 194 -16.23 20.47 -5.37
N ASP A 195 -17.13 19.78 -4.67
CA ASP A 195 -18.57 20.08 -4.73
C ASP A 195 -18.92 21.43 -4.08
N LEU A 196 -18.24 21.80 -2.98
CA LEU A 196 -18.50 23.04 -2.24
C LEU A 196 -17.89 24.28 -2.89
N LEU A 197 -16.66 24.20 -3.39
CA LEU A 197 -15.94 25.36 -3.93
C LEU A 197 -16.24 25.66 -5.41
N GLY A 198 -16.78 24.68 -6.16
CA GLY A 198 -17.15 24.88 -7.56
C GLY A 198 -16.03 25.50 -8.40
N PRO A 199 -16.28 26.63 -9.14
CA PRO A 199 -15.30 27.22 -10.04
C PRO A 199 -14.06 27.87 -9.36
N TYR A 200 -14.05 28.03 -8.04
CA TYR A 200 -12.91 28.61 -7.29
C TYR A 200 -11.82 27.58 -6.91
N THR A 201 -11.91 26.38 -7.47
CA THR A 201 -11.10 25.19 -7.10
C THR A 201 -9.72 25.13 -7.73
N VAL A 202 -9.11 26.19 -8.23
CA VAL A 202 -7.86 26.07 -9.02
C VAL A 202 -6.61 25.89 -8.15
N ALA A 203 -6.48 26.56 -7.02
CA ALA A 203 -5.23 26.53 -6.23
C ALA A 203 -5.34 25.68 -4.94
N TYR A 204 -6.47 25.68 -4.28
CA TYR A 204 -6.67 25.01 -2.97
C TYR A 204 -6.59 23.48 -3.05
N PRO A 205 -7.18 22.82 -4.07
CA PRO A 205 -7.13 21.37 -4.17
C PRO A 205 -5.72 20.83 -4.41
N ALA A 206 -4.87 21.56 -5.12
CA ALA A 206 -3.49 21.10 -5.38
C ALA A 206 -2.69 20.94 -4.07
N LEU A 207 -2.86 21.86 -3.12
CA LEU A 207 -2.21 21.78 -1.81
C LEU A 207 -2.78 20.62 -0.98
N LEU A 208 -4.09 20.41 -1.05
CA LEU A 208 -4.75 19.32 -0.34
C LEU A 208 -4.40 17.94 -0.92
N HIS A 209 -4.31 17.82 -2.25
CA HIS A 209 -3.79 16.61 -2.89
C HIS A 209 -2.35 16.33 -2.47
N ALA A 210 -1.47 17.34 -2.47
CA ALA A 210 -0.11 17.17 -2.00
C ALA A 210 -0.06 16.71 -0.53
N TYR A 211 -0.97 17.19 0.30
CA TYR A 211 -1.04 16.76 1.70
C TYR A 211 -1.60 15.34 1.85
N PHE A 212 -2.74 15.04 1.27
CA PHE A 212 -3.41 13.75 1.49
C PHE A 212 -2.75 12.61 0.70
N ASP A 213 -2.40 12.82 -0.56
CA ASP A 213 -1.90 11.75 -1.41
C ASP A 213 -0.39 11.55 -1.23
N LEU A 214 0.40 12.62 -1.10
CA LEU A 214 1.84 12.51 -0.97
C LEU A 214 2.28 12.40 0.50
N PHE A 215 1.99 13.40 1.33
CA PHE A 215 2.50 13.45 2.70
C PHE A 215 1.88 12.36 3.57
N SER A 216 0.55 12.26 3.61
CA SER A 216 -0.15 11.23 4.36
C SER A 216 0.15 9.83 3.82
N GLY A 217 0.26 9.68 2.49
CA GLY A 217 0.65 8.44 1.83
C GLY A 217 2.05 7.97 2.21
N CYS A 218 3.03 8.87 2.27
CA CYS A 218 4.40 8.54 2.70
C CYS A 218 4.45 8.12 4.17
N ILE A 219 3.78 8.87 5.06
CA ILE A 219 3.69 8.50 6.47
C ILE A 219 3.05 7.13 6.63
N GLN A 220 1.99 6.86 5.87
CA GLN A 220 1.29 5.58 5.96
C GLN A 220 2.15 4.42 5.48
N ALA A 221 2.89 4.59 4.38
CA ALA A 221 3.84 3.58 3.90
C ALA A 221 4.93 3.30 4.95
N TYR A 222 5.46 4.36 5.57
CA TYR A 222 6.44 4.25 6.64
C TYR A 222 5.88 3.48 7.86
N VAL A 223 4.70 3.90 8.36
CA VAL A 223 4.08 3.26 9.53
C VAL A 223 3.74 1.80 9.25
N PHE A 224 3.21 1.50 8.04
CA PHE A 224 2.91 0.13 7.66
C PHE A 224 4.18 -0.74 7.64
N SER A 225 5.27 -0.23 7.05
CA SER A 225 6.55 -0.94 6.98
C SER A 225 7.21 -1.14 8.34
N MET A 226 7.03 -0.18 9.27
CA MET A 226 7.57 -0.26 10.64
C MET A 226 6.81 -1.25 11.52
N LEU A 227 5.50 -1.42 11.28
CA LEU A 227 4.66 -2.34 12.05
C LEU A 227 4.63 -3.75 11.46
N THR A 228 5.19 -3.94 10.26
CA THR A 228 5.37 -5.24 9.59
C THR A 228 6.62 -5.95 10.07
#